data_4dd2deeb8c62d65c75f41219e92353bc
#
_entry.id   4dd2deeb8c62d65c75f41219e92353bc
#
_cell.length_a   1.000
_cell.length_b   1.000
_cell.length_c   1.000
_cell.angle_alpha   90.00
_cell.angle_beta   90.00
_cell.angle_gamma   90.00
#
_symmetry.space_group_name_H-M   'P 1'
#
loop_
_entity.id
_entity.type
_entity.pdbx_description
1 polymer ?
#
loop_
_entity_poly.entity_id
_entity_poly.type
_entity_poly.pdbx_seq_one_letter_code
_entity_poly.pdbx_strand_id
1 'polypeptide(L)'
;MIVCPWKDIKKYAALLPGIDEAFDAVNALTEYEDKKNYPLSNGNRFFIAVQGTKAPDLAEAHRNYLDIQYIVKGKEVMGWADLNDCQLEGEFNEAKDVGKYSGNFEYMTINEGICYVAFPEDAHMPGRHLDVPNDFVKVVVKLKVN
;
A
#
# COMPACT_ATOMS: atom_id res chain seq x y z
N MET A 1 -3.22 -2.79 -10.50
CA MET A 1 -2.74 -1.55 -9.84
C MET A 1 -3.61 -0.37 -10.27
N ILE A 2 -4.04 0.46 -9.32
CA ILE A 2 -4.74 1.73 -9.57
C ILE A 2 -3.89 2.82 -8.92
N VAL A 3 -3.72 3.96 -9.58
CA VAL A 3 -3.09 5.16 -9.00
C VAL A 3 -4.04 6.32 -9.22
N CYS A 4 -4.44 7.01 -8.15
CA CYS A 4 -5.38 8.14 -8.23
C CYS A 4 -5.26 9.04 -6.99
N PRO A 5 -5.83 10.26 -7.04
CA PRO A 5 -6.01 11.06 -5.83
C PRO A 5 -6.86 10.31 -4.80
N TRP A 6 -6.48 10.37 -3.52
CA TRP A 6 -7.24 9.73 -2.43
C TRP A 6 -8.72 10.15 -2.44
N LYS A 7 -8.98 11.41 -2.67
CA LYS A 7 -10.36 11.95 -2.73
C LYS A 7 -11.24 11.28 -3.79
N ASP A 8 -10.62 10.65 -4.79
CA ASP A 8 -11.32 10.01 -5.91
C ASP A 8 -11.40 8.48 -5.78
N ILE A 9 -10.83 7.89 -4.72
CA ILE A 9 -10.72 6.42 -4.59
C ILE A 9 -12.09 5.71 -4.63
N LYS A 10 -13.14 6.35 -4.14
CA LYS A 10 -14.49 5.78 -4.14
C LYS A 10 -15.08 5.57 -5.54
N LYS A 11 -14.50 6.17 -6.57
CA LYS A 11 -14.86 5.88 -7.97
C LYS A 11 -14.61 4.42 -8.33
N TYR A 12 -13.74 3.74 -7.60
CA TYR A 12 -13.37 2.34 -7.80
C TYR A 12 -14.02 1.40 -6.77
N ALA A 13 -15.05 1.85 -6.07
CA ALA A 13 -15.66 1.11 -4.95
C ALA A 13 -16.12 -0.31 -5.32
N ALA A 14 -16.53 -0.55 -6.57
CA ALA A 14 -16.93 -1.87 -7.05
C ALA A 14 -15.79 -2.92 -6.94
N LEU A 15 -14.54 -2.49 -6.91
CA LEU A 15 -13.35 -3.35 -6.79
C LEU A 15 -12.77 -3.37 -5.37
N LEU A 16 -13.26 -2.51 -4.47
CA LEU A 16 -12.65 -2.22 -3.18
C LEU A 16 -13.65 -2.49 -2.03
N PRO A 17 -13.82 -3.75 -1.60
CA PRO A 17 -14.83 -4.12 -0.60
C PRO A 17 -14.53 -3.46 0.75
N GLY A 18 -15.44 -2.59 1.21
CA GLY A 18 -15.29 -1.87 2.48
C GLY A 18 -14.60 -0.51 2.36
N ILE A 19 -14.37 -0.01 1.15
CA ILE A 19 -13.70 1.29 0.95
C ILE A 19 -14.46 2.46 1.57
N ASP A 20 -15.78 2.44 1.60
CA ASP A 20 -16.57 3.55 2.17
C ASP A 20 -16.27 3.74 3.66
N GLU A 21 -16.27 2.66 4.43
CA GLU A 21 -15.93 2.71 5.86
C GLU A 21 -14.47 3.16 6.06
N ALA A 22 -13.54 2.59 5.28
CA ALA A 22 -12.13 2.95 5.36
C ALA A 22 -11.90 4.42 4.99
N PHE A 23 -12.53 4.91 3.94
CA PHE A 23 -12.43 6.31 3.51
C PHE A 23 -12.91 7.27 4.60
N ASP A 24 -14.07 7.00 5.19
CA ASP A 24 -14.63 7.84 6.25
C ASP A 24 -13.74 7.82 7.50
N ALA A 25 -13.27 6.64 7.91
CA ALA A 25 -12.41 6.49 9.07
C ALA A 25 -11.04 7.18 8.91
N VAL A 26 -10.42 7.06 7.74
CA VAL A 26 -9.15 7.72 7.42
C VAL A 26 -9.33 9.24 7.40
N ASN A 27 -10.39 9.73 6.79
CA ASN A 27 -10.66 11.19 6.72
C ASN A 27 -11.06 11.80 8.07
N ALA A 28 -11.47 10.99 9.04
CA ALA A 28 -11.77 11.44 10.41
C ALA A 28 -10.50 11.59 11.27
N LEU A 29 -9.34 11.14 10.81
CA LEU A 29 -8.08 11.28 11.56
C LEU A 29 -7.70 12.76 11.70
N THR A 30 -7.33 13.14 12.93
CA THR A 30 -6.80 14.47 13.26
C THR A 30 -5.31 14.45 13.55
N GLU A 31 -4.75 13.26 13.77
CA GLU A 31 -3.33 13.02 14.01
C GLU A 31 -2.91 11.68 13.43
N TYR A 32 -1.60 11.52 13.17
CA TYR A 32 -1.03 10.35 12.54
C TYR A 32 0.09 9.79 13.41
N GLU A 33 -0.26 8.79 14.24
CA GLU A 33 0.68 8.11 15.14
C GLU A 33 1.28 6.89 14.43
N ASP A 34 2.61 6.85 14.34
CA ASP A 34 3.32 5.76 13.69
C ASP A 34 2.95 4.40 14.30
N LYS A 35 2.70 3.42 13.44
CA LYS A 35 2.33 2.04 13.76
C LYS A 35 0.97 1.86 14.42
N LYS A 36 0.21 2.92 14.63
CA LYS A 36 -1.15 2.78 15.17
C LYS A 36 -2.03 2.05 14.17
N ASN A 37 -2.73 1.02 14.66
CA ASN A 37 -3.62 0.17 13.87
C ASN A 37 -5.08 0.45 14.23
N TYR A 38 -5.92 0.53 13.23
CA TYR A 38 -7.35 0.81 13.33
C TYR A 38 -8.14 -0.35 12.70
N PRO A 39 -8.80 -1.19 13.51
CA PRO A 39 -9.66 -2.24 12.96
C PRO A 39 -10.92 -1.66 12.34
N LEU A 40 -11.35 -2.27 11.24
CA LEU A 40 -12.58 -1.98 10.53
C LEU A 40 -13.45 -3.24 10.47
N SER A 41 -14.63 -3.14 9.84
CA SER A 41 -15.54 -4.27 9.66
C SER A 41 -14.95 -5.33 8.72
N ASN A 42 -15.43 -6.58 8.86
CA ASN A 42 -15.14 -7.70 7.96
C ASN A 42 -13.65 -8.09 7.86
N GLY A 43 -12.87 -7.85 8.90
CA GLY A 43 -11.45 -8.14 8.94
C GLY A 43 -10.58 -7.08 8.21
N ASN A 44 -11.19 -6.02 7.70
CA ASN A 44 -10.48 -4.86 7.16
C ASN A 44 -9.80 -4.07 8.28
N ARG A 45 -8.78 -3.33 7.94
CA ARG A 45 -8.05 -2.46 8.87
C ARG A 45 -7.22 -1.42 8.12
N PHE A 46 -6.75 -0.44 8.83
CA PHE A 46 -5.67 0.41 8.32
C PHE A 46 -4.67 0.73 9.44
N PHE A 47 -3.49 1.11 9.06
CA PHE A 47 -2.46 1.58 9.98
C PHE A 47 -1.71 2.77 9.42
N ILE A 48 -0.99 3.46 10.30
CA ILE A 48 -0.20 4.64 9.98
C ILE A 48 1.27 4.25 9.88
N ALA A 49 1.98 4.78 8.88
CA ALA A 49 3.42 4.66 8.76
C ALA A 49 4.04 6.06 8.65
N VAL A 50 4.88 6.39 9.62
CA VAL A 50 5.68 7.64 9.65
C VAL A 50 7.13 7.22 9.60
N GLN A 51 7.76 7.35 8.43
CA GLN A 51 9.13 6.85 8.27
C GLN A 51 9.83 7.49 7.07
N GLY A 52 11.13 7.23 6.97
CA GLY A 52 11.93 7.56 5.81
C GLY A 52 11.89 6.48 4.75
N THR A 53 12.16 6.86 3.51
CA THR A 53 12.28 5.94 2.37
C THR A 53 13.60 5.15 2.43
N LYS A 54 13.63 4.02 1.72
CA LYS A 54 14.79 3.14 1.58
C LYS A 54 15.13 2.95 0.10
N ALA A 55 16.36 2.51 -0.17
CA ALA A 55 16.74 2.08 -1.52
C ALA A 55 15.91 0.85 -1.95
N PRO A 56 15.73 0.62 -3.27
CA PRO A 56 15.04 -0.56 -3.78
C PRO A 56 15.63 -1.87 -3.24
N ASP A 57 14.76 -2.84 -2.98
CA ASP A 57 15.08 -4.18 -2.51
C ASP A 57 14.02 -5.15 -3.05
N LEU A 58 13.55 -6.09 -2.25
CA LEU A 58 12.46 -6.99 -2.65
C LEU A 58 11.11 -6.28 -2.61
N ALA A 59 10.25 -6.64 -3.53
CA ALA A 59 8.84 -6.27 -3.50
C ALA A 59 8.05 -7.23 -2.60
N GLU A 60 6.82 -6.88 -2.31
CA GLU A 60 5.88 -7.73 -1.60
C GLU A 60 4.59 -7.93 -2.38
N ALA A 61 3.90 -9.02 -2.08
CA ALA A 61 2.54 -9.28 -2.54
C ALA A 61 1.78 -10.07 -1.47
N HIS A 62 0.45 -9.94 -1.54
CA HIS A 62 -0.49 -10.52 -0.58
C HIS A 62 -1.48 -11.43 -1.32
N ARG A 63 -2.09 -12.39 -0.63
CA ARG A 63 -3.07 -13.31 -1.22
C ARG A 63 -4.50 -13.01 -0.81
N ASN A 64 -4.68 -12.57 0.44
CA ASN A 64 -5.99 -12.41 1.06
C ASN A 64 -6.44 -10.96 1.17
N TYR A 65 -5.53 -10.01 0.98
CA TYR A 65 -5.77 -8.59 1.12
C TYR A 65 -5.27 -7.83 -0.12
N LEU A 66 -5.94 -6.73 -0.43
CA LEU A 66 -5.36 -5.68 -1.24
C LEU A 66 -4.88 -4.55 -0.32
N ASP A 67 -3.87 -3.83 -0.76
CA ASP A 67 -3.35 -2.64 -0.09
C ASP A 67 -3.80 -1.39 -0.80
N ILE A 68 -4.24 -0.40 -0.03
CA ILE A 68 -4.34 0.97 -0.53
C ILE A 68 -3.36 1.81 0.29
N GLN A 69 -2.36 2.38 -0.36
CA GLN A 69 -1.36 3.20 0.31
C GLN A 69 -1.56 4.66 -0.08
N TYR A 70 -1.93 5.48 0.88
CA TYR A 70 -2.26 6.90 0.71
C TYR A 70 -1.20 7.78 1.36
N ILE A 71 -0.54 8.62 0.56
CA ILE A 71 0.45 9.57 1.04
C ILE A 71 -0.26 10.81 1.61
N VAL A 72 -0.23 10.93 2.93
CA VAL A 72 -0.81 12.07 3.65
C VAL A 72 0.13 13.26 3.60
N LYS A 73 1.45 13.02 3.72
CA LYS A 73 2.49 14.04 3.71
C LYS A 73 3.78 13.49 3.16
N GLY A 74 4.51 14.32 2.42
CA GLY A 74 5.77 13.90 1.81
C GLY A 74 5.56 13.14 0.51
N LYS A 75 6.43 12.20 0.23
CA LYS A 75 6.37 11.37 -0.98
C LYS A 75 7.17 10.09 -0.83
N GLU A 76 6.90 9.12 -1.67
CA GLU A 76 7.72 7.93 -1.86
C GLU A 76 7.84 7.59 -3.34
N VAL A 77 8.81 6.77 -3.69
CA VAL A 77 8.83 6.03 -4.95
C VAL A 77 8.27 4.64 -4.68
N MET A 78 7.35 4.20 -5.51
CA MET A 78 6.75 2.86 -5.47
C MET A 78 7.21 2.07 -6.70
N GLY A 79 7.67 0.84 -6.49
CA GLY A 79 7.96 -0.10 -7.58
C GLY A 79 6.79 -1.04 -7.82
N TRP A 80 6.54 -1.38 -9.08
CA TRP A 80 5.50 -2.31 -9.48
C TRP A 80 5.97 -3.29 -10.55
N ALA A 81 5.47 -4.53 -10.46
CA ALA A 81 5.56 -5.52 -11.52
C ALA A 81 4.34 -6.45 -11.45
N ASP A 82 3.99 -7.07 -12.58
CA ASP A 82 3.05 -8.19 -12.57
C ASP A 82 3.67 -9.33 -11.75
N LEU A 83 2.90 -9.86 -10.80
CA LEU A 83 3.39 -10.94 -9.92
C LEU A 83 3.84 -12.17 -10.72
N ASN A 84 3.22 -12.45 -11.87
CA ASN A 84 3.60 -13.58 -12.73
C ASN A 84 5.01 -13.45 -13.32
N ASP A 85 5.54 -12.24 -13.39
CA ASP A 85 6.90 -11.96 -13.89
C ASP A 85 7.93 -11.89 -12.75
N CYS A 86 7.51 -12.18 -11.53
CA CYS A 86 8.36 -12.13 -10.34
C CYS A 86 8.67 -13.52 -9.80
N GLN A 87 9.75 -13.61 -9.03
CA GLN A 87 10.15 -14.84 -8.34
C GLN A 87 10.00 -14.66 -6.83
N LEU A 88 9.30 -15.60 -6.20
CA LEU A 88 9.21 -15.66 -4.73
C LEU A 88 10.60 -15.98 -4.15
N GLU A 89 11.06 -15.13 -3.26
CA GLU A 89 12.30 -15.32 -2.51
C GLU A 89 11.97 -15.88 -1.11
N GLY A 90 12.47 -17.10 -0.85
CA GLY A 90 12.14 -17.83 0.37
C GLY A 90 10.72 -18.41 0.36
N GLU A 91 10.05 -18.35 1.48
CA GLU A 91 8.71 -18.89 1.67
C GLU A 91 7.68 -17.76 1.84
N PHE A 92 6.45 -18.02 1.39
CA PHE A 92 5.32 -17.14 1.66
C PHE A 92 4.93 -17.25 3.13
N ASN A 93 4.83 -16.12 3.83
CA ASN A 93 4.40 -16.08 5.23
C ASN A 93 2.87 -16.03 5.30
N GLU A 94 2.26 -17.20 5.52
CA GLU A 94 0.79 -17.33 5.57
C GLU A 94 0.18 -16.55 6.76
N ALA A 95 0.87 -16.48 7.90
CA ALA A 95 0.37 -15.79 9.09
C ALA A 95 0.29 -14.28 8.91
N LYS A 96 1.22 -13.72 8.14
CA LYS A 96 1.28 -12.28 7.83
C LYS A 96 0.70 -11.94 6.45
N ASP A 97 0.28 -12.95 5.69
CA ASP A 97 -0.20 -12.80 4.32
C ASP A 97 0.77 -12.02 3.43
N VAL A 98 2.06 -12.39 3.43
CA VAL A 98 3.08 -11.69 2.65
C VAL A 98 4.13 -12.64 2.08
N GLY A 99 4.43 -12.46 0.80
CA GLY A 99 5.61 -13.00 0.13
C GLY A 99 6.54 -11.88 -0.28
N LYS A 100 7.84 -12.19 -0.36
CA LYS A 100 8.86 -11.29 -0.88
C LYS A 100 9.30 -11.76 -2.26
N TYR A 101 9.43 -10.84 -3.18
CA TYR A 101 9.63 -11.16 -4.60
C TYR A 101 10.74 -10.32 -5.20
N SER A 102 11.57 -10.98 -6.03
CA SER A 102 12.52 -10.33 -6.94
C SER A 102 11.90 -10.22 -8.34
N GLY A 103 12.38 -9.28 -9.13
CA GLY A 103 11.92 -9.08 -10.51
C GLY A 103 12.43 -7.76 -11.08
N ASN A 104 11.89 -7.40 -12.22
CA ASN A 104 12.14 -6.12 -12.87
C ASN A 104 10.95 -5.21 -12.61
N PHE A 105 11.18 -4.09 -11.90
CA PHE A 105 10.12 -3.21 -11.44
C PHE A 105 10.12 -1.89 -12.21
N GLU A 106 8.91 -1.40 -12.51
CA GLU A 106 8.68 -0.03 -12.95
C GLU A 106 8.50 0.85 -11.70
N TYR A 107 9.05 2.05 -11.71
CA TYR A 107 9.02 2.94 -10.57
C TYR A 107 8.19 4.18 -10.85
N MET A 108 7.40 4.59 -9.87
CA MET A 108 6.58 5.79 -9.94
C MET A 108 6.68 6.58 -8.64
N THR A 109 6.83 7.90 -8.73
CA THR A 109 6.74 8.78 -7.57
C THR A 109 5.28 8.96 -7.18
N ILE A 110 4.98 8.69 -5.90
CA ILE A 110 3.67 8.89 -5.31
C ILE A 110 3.76 10.11 -4.40
N ASN A 111 3.10 11.19 -4.80
CA ASN A 111 3.12 12.46 -4.09
C ASN A 111 2.00 12.56 -3.06
N GLU A 112 2.09 13.58 -2.22
CA GLU A 112 1.07 13.94 -1.23
C GLU A 112 -0.32 14.04 -1.87
N GLY A 113 -1.32 13.44 -1.24
CA GLY A 113 -2.70 13.40 -1.72
C GLY A 113 -3.01 12.26 -2.68
N ILE A 114 -2.01 11.53 -3.15
CA ILE A 114 -2.16 10.41 -4.08
C ILE A 114 -2.15 9.09 -3.31
N CYS A 115 -2.91 8.14 -3.81
CA CYS A 115 -2.88 6.76 -3.33
C CYS A 115 -2.69 5.78 -4.48
N TYR A 116 -2.25 4.58 -4.14
CA TYR A 116 -2.25 3.46 -5.08
C TYR A 116 -2.89 2.23 -4.44
N VAL A 117 -3.52 1.42 -5.28
CA VAL A 117 -4.13 0.14 -4.91
C VAL A 117 -3.30 -0.98 -5.49
N ALA A 118 -2.74 -1.82 -4.64
CA ALA A 118 -2.05 -3.05 -5.01
C ALA A 118 -2.98 -4.24 -4.76
N PHE A 119 -3.41 -4.90 -5.81
CA PHE A 119 -4.20 -6.13 -5.76
C PHE A 119 -3.29 -7.34 -5.53
N PRO A 120 -3.84 -8.53 -5.21
CA PRO A 120 -3.01 -9.74 -5.03
C PRO A 120 -2.06 -10.06 -6.19
N GLU A 121 -2.44 -9.72 -7.42
CA GLU A 121 -1.62 -9.90 -8.62
C GLU A 121 -0.52 -8.84 -8.81
N ASP A 122 -0.49 -7.81 -7.98
CA ASP A 122 0.48 -6.71 -8.07
C ASP A 122 1.62 -6.91 -7.09
N ALA A 123 2.80 -7.29 -7.60
CA ALA A 123 4.02 -7.18 -6.80
C ALA A 123 4.36 -5.69 -6.66
N HIS A 124 4.49 -5.22 -5.42
CA HIS A 124 4.72 -3.80 -5.16
C HIS A 124 5.82 -3.60 -4.12
N MET A 125 6.54 -2.50 -4.28
CA MET A 125 7.70 -2.14 -3.45
C MET A 125 7.46 -0.75 -2.89
N PRO A 126 6.81 -0.64 -1.72
CA PRO A 126 6.48 0.66 -1.12
C PRO A 126 7.67 1.31 -0.43
N GLY A 127 7.58 2.62 -0.21
CA GLY A 127 8.48 3.35 0.67
C GLY A 127 9.91 3.49 0.18
N ARG A 128 10.11 3.67 -1.13
CA ARG A 128 11.45 3.73 -1.73
C ARG A 128 11.86 5.13 -2.17
N HIS A 129 13.13 5.28 -2.48
CA HIS A 129 13.72 6.38 -3.24
C HIS A 129 14.72 5.79 -4.24
N LEU A 130 14.92 6.47 -5.36
CA LEU A 130 15.94 6.08 -6.34
C LEU A 130 17.23 6.88 -6.13
N ASP A 131 17.12 8.19 -5.90
CA ASP A 131 18.27 9.07 -5.75
C ASP A 131 18.36 9.66 -4.34
N VAL A 132 17.35 10.43 -3.92
CA VAL A 132 17.35 11.20 -2.67
C VAL A 132 16.35 10.64 -1.70
N PRO A 133 16.76 10.30 -0.45
CA PRO A 133 15.84 9.90 0.61
C PRO A 133 14.79 10.97 0.89
N ASN A 134 13.58 10.52 1.22
CA ASN A 134 12.46 11.37 1.61
C ASN A 134 11.82 10.83 2.89
N ASP A 135 11.11 11.68 3.60
CA ASP A 135 10.24 11.28 4.69
C ASP A 135 8.78 11.30 4.23
N PHE A 136 7.97 10.44 4.80
CA PHE A 136 6.54 10.41 4.52
C PHE A 136 5.71 10.06 5.74
N VAL A 137 4.47 10.52 5.70
CA VAL A 137 3.36 10.03 6.53
C VAL A 137 2.36 9.41 5.59
N LYS A 138 2.06 8.14 5.77
CA LYS A 138 1.06 7.46 4.97
C LYS A 138 0.10 6.60 5.78
N VAL A 139 -1.06 6.37 5.19
CA VAL A 139 -2.05 5.41 5.66
C VAL A 139 -1.99 4.20 4.74
N VAL A 140 -1.91 3.01 5.33
CA VAL A 140 -2.00 1.74 4.60
C VAL A 140 -3.30 1.06 4.98
N VAL A 141 -4.23 1.00 4.04
CA VAL A 141 -5.52 0.32 4.20
C VAL A 141 -5.40 -1.11 3.66
N LYS A 142 -5.81 -2.07 4.47
CA LYS A 142 -5.88 -3.50 4.12
C LYS A 142 -7.34 -3.90 3.97
N LEU A 143 -7.78 -4.18 2.75
CA LEU A 143 -9.14 -4.67 2.48
C LEU A 143 -9.08 -6.15 2.13
N LYS A 144 -9.88 -6.94 2.85
CA LYS A 144 -9.92 -8.38 2.67
C LYS A 144 -10.65 -8.75 1.37
N VAL A 145 -10.02 -9.56 0.54
CA VAL A 145 -10.54 -10.01 -0.77
C VAL A 145 -10.71 -11.52 -0.86
N ASN A 146 -10.19 -12.25 0.12
CA ASN A 146 -10.34 -13.71 0.21
C ASN A 146 -10.65 -14.19 1.63
#